data_144cf0d61a514967be07da011c65a0f4
#
_entry.id   144cf0d61a514967be07da011c65a0f4
#
_cell.length_a   1.000
_cell.length_b   1.000
_cell.length_c   1.000
_cell.angle_alpha   90.00
_cell.angle_beta   90.00
_cell.angle_gamma   90.00
#
_symmetry.space_group_name_H-M   'P 1'
#
loop_
_entity.id
_entity.type
_entity.pdbx_description
1 polymer ?
#
loop_
_entity_poly.entity_id
_entity_poly.type
_entity_poly.pdbx_seq_one_letter_code
_entity_poly.pdbx_strand_id
1 'polypeptide(L)'
;MAKGLNSIFLVGTLTQAPELRYTPGGLAILEMNLGGNDHVIGDDGQPRELAWYHRVTVFGAAAESLANQLEFGSPVFVEGALNYRSWEGPDGNRRSALDVKAIRVEVLTFGPRKGETTVTDTKGQHRIKNALNEVMLIGNLTRDAELRYTPSGSAVTRFSVAVNERFRDRNGADQERTHYVDVNVWRDLAEACAELQKGDPVFVIGRLVNDSWTDQEGNKRYTTRVEGSRVEFLTRGPGMGGAVTRSAPQPQSAQPSQLDIDEEFPPEEDLPF
;
A
#
# COMPACT_ATOMS: atom_id res chain seq x y z
N MET A 1 3.44 -3.60 23.31
CA MET A 1 3.77 -3.70 21.87
C MET A 1 4.33 -2.36 21.41
N ALA A 2 5.34 -2.37 20.55
CA ALA A 2 5.89 -1.14 20.01
C ALA A 2 4.80 -0.42 19.19
N LYS A 3 4.81 0.93 19.24
CA LYS A 3 3.94 1.74 18.39
C LYS A 3 4.35 1.53 16.94
N GLY A 4 3.45 1.03 16.11
CA GLY A 4 3.70 0.88 14.68
C GLY A 4 3.85 2.22 13.97
N LEU A 5 4.53 2.23 12.84
CA LEU A 5 4.54 3.34 11.89
C LEU A 5 3.76 2.90 10.65
N ASN A 6 2.86 3.74 10.20
CA ASN A 6 2.09 3.56 8.97
C ASN A 6 1.94 4.92 8.31
N SER A 7 2.84 5.25 7.42
CA SER A 7 2.86 6.55 6.75
C SER A 7 3.04 6.38 5.24
N ILE A 8 2.31 7.19 4.48
CA ILE A 8 2.48 7.31 3.03
C ILE A 8 2.52 8.78 2.65
N PHE A 9 3.42 9.12 1.72
CA PHE A 9 3.60 10.44 1.15
C PHE A 9 3.43 10.35 -0.35
N LEU A 10 2.49 11.14 -0.89
CA LEU A 10 2.23 11.18 -2.32
C LEU A 10 2.33 12.62 -2.83
N VAL A 11 2.97 12.81 -3.97
CA VAL A 11 2.83 14.01 -4.79
C VAL A 11 2.32 13.56 -6.15
N GLY A 12 1.14 14.00 -6.52
CA GLY A 12 0.49 13.61 -7.77
C GLY A 12 -0.53 14.64 -8.24
N THR A 13 -1.18 14.34 -9.33
CA THR A 13 -2.29 15.15 -9.87
C THR A 13 -3.59 14.37 -9.80
N LEU A 14 -4.72 15.06 -9.64
CA LEU A 14 -6.02 14.45 -9.75
C LEU A 14 -6.28 14.00 -11.19
N THR A 15 -6.56 12.71 -11.37
CA THR A 15 -6.82 12.10 -12.68
C THR A 15 -8.29 12.18 -13.09
N GLN A 16 -9.15 12.61 -12.17
CA GLN A 16 -10.55 12.95 -12.38
C GLN A 16 -11.00 13.97 -11.33
N ALA A 17 -12.16 14.61 -11.54
CA ALA A 17 -12.75 15.48 -10.51
C ALA A 17 -12.97 14.67 -9.22
N PRO A 18 -12.69 15.27 -8.04
CA PRO A 18 -12.90 14.58 -6.77
C PRO A 18 -14.40 14.42 -6.49
N GLU A 19 -14.76 13.34 -5.79
CA GLU A 19 -16.14 13.01 -5.47
C GLU A 19 -16.40 13.21 -3.97
N LEU A 20 -17.26 14.21 -3.65
CA LEU A 20 -17.72 14.45 -2.29
C LEU A 20 -19.02 13.71 -2.03
N ARG A 21 -19.04 12.91 -0.98
CA ARG A 21 -20.24 12.21 -0.50
C ARG A 21 -20.36 12.28 1.02
N TYR A 22 -21.52 11.94 1.54
CA TYR A 22 -21.79 11.92 2.97
C TYR A 22 -22.23 10.53 3.42
N THR A 23 -21.75 10.10 4.59
CA THR A 23 -22.30 8.92 5.26
C THR A 23 -23.72 9.21 5.76
N PRO A 24 -24.54 8.17 6.08
CA PRO A 24 -25.84 8.36 6.72
C PRO A 24 -25.77 9.18 8.02
N GLY A 25 -24.64 9.17 8.71
CA GLY A 25 -24.39 9.98 9.92
C GLY A 25 -23.84 11.38 9.65
N GLY A 26 -23.87 11.86 8.40
CA GLY A 26 -23.46 13.22 8.03
C GLY A 26 -21.95 13.45 7.94
N LEU A 27 -21.12 12.41 8.03
CA LEU A 27 -19.66 12.56 7.85
C LEU A 27 -19.33 12.74 6.38
N ALA A 28 -18.70 13.87 6.03
CA ALA A 28 -18.20 14.12 4.69
C ALA A 28 -17.03 13.21 4.33
N ILE A 29 -17.03 12.68 3.11
CA ILE A 29 -15.97 11.84 2.54
C ILE A 29 -15.66 12.39 1.16
N LEU A 30 -14.40 12.74 0.92
CA LEU A 30 -13.89 13.12 -0.40
C LEU A 30 -13.01 12.01 -0.94
N GLU A 31 -13.37 11.45 -2.08
CA GLU A 31 -12.55 10.48 -2.81
C GLU A 31 -11.79 11.20 -3.93
N MET A 32 -10.48 11.01 -3.95
CA MET A 32 -9.57 11.54 -4.95
C MET A 32 -8.81 10.39 -5.61
N ASN A 33 -8.70 10.41 -6.94
CA ASN A 33 -7.81 9.51 -7.67
C ASN A 33 -6.59 10.30 -8.12
N LEU A 34 -5.44 9.96 -7.58
CA LEU A 34 -4.16 10.60 -7.89
C LEU A 34 -3.36 9.77 -8.88
N GLY A 35 -2.66 10.44 -9.77
CA GLY A 35 -1.70 9.84 -10.70
C GLY A 35 -0.37 10.55 -10.66
N GLY A 36 0.69 9.79 -10.82
CA GLY A 36 2.06 10.28 -10.90
C GLY A 36 2.94 9.32 -11.68
N ASN A 37 4.17 9.75 -11.96
CA ASN A 37 5.20 8.93 -12.57
C ASN A 37 6.40 8.83 -11.64
N ASP A 38 6.77 7.59 -11.30
CA ASP A 38 8.03 7.28 -10.63
C ASP A 38 9.14 7.10 -11.67
N HIS A 39 10.37 7.46 -11.29
CA HIS A 39 11.55 7.10 -12.04
C HIS A 39 12.24 5.90 -11.39
N VAL A 40 12.39 4.84 -12.14
CA VAL A 40 13.09 3.63 -11.70
C VAL A 40 14.25 3.33 -12.64
N ILE A 41 15.29 2.69 -12.13
CA ILE A 41 16.37 2.17 -12.95
C ILE A 41 16.07 0.70 -13.23
N GLY A 42 15.89 0.36 -14.51
CA GLY A 42 15.70 -1.02 -14.95
C GLY A 42 16.94 -1.89 -14.73
N ASP A 43 16.82 -3.19 -14.93
CA ASP A 43 17.93 -4.15 -14.82
C ASP A 43 19.04 -3.89 -15.84
N ASP A 44 18.69 -3.30 -16.96
CA ASP A 44 19.59 -2.85 -18.00
C ASP A 44 20.31 -1.52 -17.68
N GLY A 45 20.09 -0.97 -16.45
CA GLY A 45 20.62 0.32 -16.03
C GLY A 45 19.94 1.53 -16.67
N GLN A 46 18.89 1.31 -17.49
CA GLN A 46 18.20 2.42 -18.16
C GLN A 46 17.11 3.01 -17.27
N PRO A 47 16.93 4.34 -17.27
CA PRO A 47 15.84 4.97 -16.55
C PRO A 47 14.51 4.66 -17.26
N ARG A 48 13.52 4.27 -16.47
CA ARG A 48 12.13 4.02 -16.90
C ARG A 48 11.17 4.85 -16.07
N GLU A 49 10.10 5.31 -16.71
CA GLU A 49 9.00 5.96 -16.03
C GLU A 49 7.88 4.95 -15.78
N LEU A 50 7.50 4.77 -14.51
CA LEU A 50 6.37 3.95 -14.11
C LEU A 50 5.22 4.82 -13.66
N ALA A 51 4.10 4.71 -14.36
CA ALA A 51 2.87 5.38 -13.94
C ALA A 51 2.26 4.66 -12.74
N TRP A 52 1.76 5.44 -11.78
CA TRP A 52 0.97 4.93 -10.68
C TRP A 52 -0.34 5.71 -10.52
N TYR A 53 -1.34 5.05 -9.96
CA TYR A 53 -2.66 5.61 -9.68
C TYR A 53 -3.15 5.11 -8.33
N HIS A 54 -3.44 6.01 -7.40
CA HIS A 54 -3.89 5.63 -6.08
C HIS A 54 -5.17 6.38 -5.70
N ARG A 55 -6.09 5.65 -5.07
CA ARG A 55 -7.27 6.24 -4.45
C ARG A 55 -6.90 6.76 -3.07
N VAL A 56 -7.24 8.01 -2.82
CA VAL A 56 -7.03 8.70 -1.55
C VAL A 56 -8.37 9.16 -1.00
N THR A 57 -8.62 8.92 0.28
CA THR A 57 -9.84 9.32 0.96
C THR A 57 -9.54 10.34 2.05
N VAL A 58 -10.29 11.46 2.04
CA VAL A 58 -10.26 12.51 3.07
C VAL A 58 -11.60 12.52 3.80
N PHE A 59 -11.60 12.82 5.10
CA PHE A 59 -12.80 12.81 5.94
C PHE A 59 -13.06 14.15 6.61
N GLY A 60 -14.36 14.43 6.90
CA GLY A 60 -14.82 15.54 7.73
C GLY A 60 -14.67 16.91 7.04
N ALA A 61 -14.47 17.96 7.85
CA ALA A 61 -14.40 19.33 7.35
C ALA A 61 -13.31 19.57 6.31
N ALA A 62 -12.20 18.83 6.37
CA ALA A 62 -11.15 18.88 5.35
C ALA A 62 -11.67 18.39 3.98
N ALA A 63 -12.53 17.37 3.96
CA ALA A 63 -13.16 16.87 2.74
C ALA A 63 -14.03 17.94 2.07
N GLU A 64 -14.86 18.65 2.83
CA GLU A 64 -15.71 19.73 2.31
C GLU A 64 -14.88 20.91 1.80
N SER A 65 -13.85 21.31 2.55
CA SER A 65 -12.97 22.40 2.15
C SER A 65 -12.25 22.11 0.84
N LEU A 66 -11.67 20.89 0.72
CA LEU A 66 -10.93 20.47 -0.46
C LEU A 66 -11.81 20.26 -1.68
N ALA A 67 -13.05 19.80 -1.51
CA ALA A 67 -14.01 19.63 -2.60
C ALA A 67 -14.28 20.93 -3.37
N ASN A 68 -14.18 22.08 -2.71
CA ASN A 68 -14.37 23.40 -3.32
C ASN A 68 -13.09 23.97 -3.96
N GLN A 69 -11.94 23.35 -3.74
CA GLN A 69 -10.65 23.86 -4.19
C GLN A 69 -10.03 22.99 -5.29
N LEU A 70 -10.41 21.70 -5.33
CA LEU A 70 -9.79 20.71 -6.19
C LEU A 70 -10.63 20.45 -7.44
N GLU A 71 -9.96 20.34 -8.56
CA GLU A 71 -10.51 19.97 -9.85
C GLU A 71 -9.63 18.93 -10.55
N PHE A 72 -10.10 18.40 -11.69
CA PHE A 72 -9.27 17.57 -12.55
C PHE A 72 -7.92 18.25 -12.86
N GLY A 73 -6.82 17.52 -12.69
CA GLY A 73 -5.47 18.00 -12.94
C GLY A 73 -4.86 18.82 -11.79
N SER A 74 -5.58 19.06 -10.68
CA SER A 74 -5.00 19.74 -9.51
C SER A 74 -3.82 18.95 -8.95
N PRO A 75 -2.62 19.55 -8.80
CA PRO A 75 -1.50 18.93 -8.14
C PRO A 75 -1.66 19.00 -6.62
N VAL A 76 -1.40 17.90 -5.94
CA VAL A 76 -1.51 17.81 -4.49
C VAL A 76 -0.33 17.08 -3.88
N PHE A 77 0.03 17.47 -2.65
CA PHE A 77 0.78 16.66 -1.73
C PHE A 77 -0.19 16.02 -0.73
N VAL A 78 0.00 14.74 -0.46
CA VAL A 78 -0.77 13.98 0.51
C VAL A 78 0.16 13.34 1.51
N GLU A 79 -0.09 13.59 2.79
CA GLU A 79 0.42 12.80 3.91
C GLU A 79 -0.74 11.95 4.43
N GLY A 80 -0.51 10.64 4.59
CA GLY A 80 -1.57 9.72 4.96
C GLY A 80 -1.07 8.43 5.59
N ALA A 81 -1.99 7.49 5.72
CA ALA A 81 -1.74 6.13 6.19
C ALA A 81 -2.42 5.12 5.27
N LEU A 82 -1.83 3.93 5.16
CA LEU A 82 -2.46 2.80 4.49
C LEU A 82 -3.59 2.26 5.35
N ASN A 83 -4.76 2.08 4.76
CA ASN A 83 -5.96 1.63 5.45
C ASN A 83 -6.42 0.29 4.86
N TYR A 84 -6.13 -0.79 5.58
CA TYR A 84 -6.62 -2.11 5.22
C TYR A 84 -8.10 -2.26 5.60
N ARG A 85 -8.90 -2.70 4.64
CA ARG A 85 -10.32 -3.04 4.84
C ARG A 85 -10.58 -4.44 4.35
N SER A 86 -11.37 -5.20 5.07
CA SER A 86 -11.87 -6.50 4.60
C SER A 86 -13.38 -6.57 4.80
N TRP A 87 -14.06 -7.18 3.85
CA TRP A 87 -15.52 -7.37 3.86
C TRP A 87 -15.90 -8.67 3.17
N GLU A 88 -17.09 -9.13 3.43
CA GLU A 88 -17.68 -10.26 2.72
C GLU A 88 -18.40 -9.74 1.48
N GLY A 89 -18.09 -10.31 0.32
CA GLY A 89 -18.75 -9.98 -0.93
C GLY A 89 -20.15 -10.59 -1.00
N PRO A 90 -20.99 -10.19 -1.98
CA PRO A 90 -22.32 -10.77 -2.19
C PRO A 90 -22.31 -12.28 -2.49
N ASP A 91 -21.17 -12.77 -2.93
CA ASP A 91 -20.88 -14.18 -3.24
C ASP A 91 -20.38 -14.99 -2.02
N GLY A 92 -20.38 -14.38 -0.81
CA GLY A 92 -19.85 -14.97 0.42
C GLY A 92 -18.33 -15.02 0.50
N ASN A 93 -17.62 -14.57 -0.54
CA ASN A 93 -16.18 -14.57 -0.54
C ASN A 93 -15.61 -13.34 0.23
N ARG A 94 -14.57 -13.59 1.02
CA ARG A 94 -13.88 -12.53 1.72
C ARG A 94 -13.03 -11.73 0.72
N ARG A 95 -13.24 -10.42 0.72
CA ARG A 95 -12.51 -9.45 -0.11
C ARG A 95 -11.75 -8.50 0.79
N SER A 96 -10.66 -7.95 0.27
CA SER A 96 -9.90 -6.92 0.97
C SER A 96 -9.45 -5.83 0.00
N ALA A 97 -9.18 -4.66 0.55
CA ALA A 97 -8.58 -3.54 -0.17
C ALA A 97 -7.61 -2.80 0.74
N LEU A 98 -6.58 -2.27 0.15
CA LEU A 98 -5.63 -1.37 0.77
C LEU A 98 -5.76 -0.01 0.10
N ASP A 99 -6.27 0.98 0.84
CA ASP A 99 -6.51 2.34 0.36
C ASP A 99 -5.61 3.32 1.11
N VAL A 100 -5.50 4.55 0.62
CA VAL A 100 -4.84 5.64 1.31
C VAL A 100 -5.87 6.50 2.03
N LYS A 101 -5.72 6.63 3.36
CA LYS A 101 -6.46 7.58 4.17
C LYS A 101 -5.58 8.79 4.42
N ALA A 102 -5.96 9.94 3.87
CA ALA A 102 -5.22 11.18 4.05
C ALA A 102 -5.38 11.70 5.50
N ILE A 103 -4.27 12.19 6.04
CA ILE A 103 -4.17 12.94 7.29
C ILE A 103 -4.09 14.43 6.97
N ARG A 104 -3.32 14.77 5.94
CA ARG A 104 -3.11 16.14 5.45
C ARG A 104 -3.08 16.13 3.92
N VAL A 105 -3.70 17.11 3.31
CA VAL A 105 -3.64 17.38 1.87
C VAL A 105 -3.30 18.84 1.66
N GLU A 106 -2.29 19.10 0.85
CA GLU A 106 -1.87 20.42 0.44
C GLU A 106 -2.09 20.58 -1.07
N VAL A 107 -2.80 21.61 -1.47
CA VAL A 107 -2.94 21.96 -2.88
C VAL A 107 -1.68 22.68 -3.34
N LEU A 108 -1.02 22.09 -4.32
CA LEU A 108 0.21 22.65 -4.87
C LEU A 108 -0.10 23.58 -6.05
N THR A 109 0.85 24.43 -6.37
CA THR A 109 0.77 25.26 -7.58
C THR A 109 1.86 24.83 -8.55
N PHE A 110 1.50 24.65 -9.82
CA PHE A 110 2.53 24.48 -10.83
C PHE A 110 3.31 25.78 -10.99
N GLY A 111 4.64 25.65 -11.02
CA GLY A 111 5.49 26.76 -11.39
C GLY A 111 5.32 27.19 -12.86
N PRO A 112 6.06 28.20 -13.31
CA PRO A 112 5.93 28.78 -14.66
C PRO A 112 6.22 27.78 -15.80
N ARG A 113 6.82 26.61 -15.51
CA ARG A 113 7.11 25.54 -16.46
C ARG A 113 6.14 24.36 -16.37
N LYS A 114 4.85 24.62 -16.20
CA LYS A 114 3.81 23.58 -16.05
C LYS A 114 3.92 22.46 -17.09
N GLY A 115 4.14 22.80 -18.35
CA GLY A 115 4.23 21.81 -19.45
C GLY A 115 5.46 20.90 -19.39
N GLU A 116 6.52 21.28 -18.66
CA GLU A 116 7.73 20.46 -18.47
C GLU A 116 7.56 19.52 -17.29
N THR A 117 6.63 19.79 -16.37
CA THR A 117 6.44 19.06 -15.11
C THR A 117 5.34 18.00 -15.19
N THR A 118 4.58 17.94 -16.28
CA THR A 118 3.48 16.99 -16.45
C THR A 118 3.63 16.15 -17.71
N VAL A 119 3.08 14.94 -17.66
CA VAL A 119 2.88 14.04 -18.80
C VAL A 119 1.39 13.83 -18.98
N THR A 120 0.92 13.85 -20.22
CA THR A 120 -0.47 13.50 -20.55
C THR A 120 -0.46 12.12 -21.19
N ASP A 121 -1.23 11.20 -20.62
CA ASP A 121 -1.37 9.85 -21.18
C ASP A 121 -2.34 9.82 -22.36
N THR A 122 -2.47 8.65 -22.99
CA THR A 122 -3.37 8.44 -24.15
C THR A 122 -4.85 8.63 -23.85
N LYS A 123 -5.23 8.67 -22.55
CA LYS A 123 -6.59 8.90 -22.05
C LYS A 123 -6.82 10.36 -21.65
N GLY A 124 -5.83 11.24 -21.86
CA GLY A 124 -5.90 12.65 -21.48
C GLY A 124 -5.66 12.91 -19.99
N GLN A 125 -5.21 11.92 -19.24
CA GLN A 125 -4.92 12.10 -17.82
C GLN A 125 -3.55 12.79 -17.64
N HIS A 126 -3.54 13.86 -16.85
CA HIS A 126 -2.31 14.57 -16.51
C HIS A 126 -1.65 13.92 -15.30
N ARG A 127 -0.37 13.59 -15.42
CA ARG A 127 0.45 13.06 -14.33
C ARG A 127 1.67 13.93 -14.13
N ILE A 128 2.02 14.15 -12.89
CA ILE A 128 3.24 14.89 -12.56
C ILE A 128 4.47 14.01 -12.83
N LYS A 129 5.48 14.58 -13.47
CA LYS A 129 6.81 13.96 -13.57
C LYS A 129 7.52 14.09 -12.23
N ASN A 130 8.40 13.15 -11.89
CA ASN A 130 9.09 13.14 -10.60
C ASN A 130 8.09 13.23 -9.43
N ALA A 131 7.04 12.44 -9.52
CA ALA A 131 6.04 12.30 -8.47
C ALA A 131 6.67 11.64 -7.23
N LEU A 132 6.08 11.88 -6.07
CA LEU A 132 6.43 11.20 -4.83
C LEU A 132 5.42 10.09 -4.57
N ASN A 133 5.93 8.89 -4.30
CA ASN A 133 5.16 7.74 -3.85
C ASN A 133 6.03 6.97 -2.86
N GLU A 134 5.96 7.33 -1.59
CA GLU A 134 6.80 6.76 -0.55
C GLU A 134 5.97 6.26 0.63
N VAL A 135 6.24 5.03 1.03
CA VAL A 135 5.61 4.34 2.16
C VAL A 135 6.67 4.02 3.20
N MET A 136 6.33 4.24 4.47
CA MET A 136 7.15 3.87 5.63
C MET A 136 6.31 3.06 6.61
N LEU A 137 6.75 1.85 6.93
CA LEU A 137 6.06 0.94 7.83
C LEU A 137 6.99 0.45 8.94
N ILE A 138 6.49 0.42 10.19
CA ILE A 138 7.09 -0.34 11.29
C ILE A 138 6.01 -1.29 11.80
N GLY A 139 6.30 -2.58 11.78
CA GLY A 139 5.37 -3.60 12.22
C GLY A 139 6.04 -4.95 12.39
N ASN A 140 5.24 -6.00 12.54
CA ASN A 140 5.74 -7.36 12.70
C ASN A 140 5.22 -8.25 11.58
N LEU A 141 6.05 -9.20 11.12
CA LEU A 141 5.62 -10.17 10.14
C LEU A 141 4.47 -11.02 10.67
N THR A 142 3.46 -11.27 9.83
CA THR A 142 2.30 -12.11 10.16
C THR A 142 2.54 -13.59 9.89
N ARG A 143 3.47 -13.89 8.99
CA ARG A 143 3.93 -15.23 8.58
C ARG A 143 5.41 -15.16 8.20
N ASP A 144 6.03 -16.32 8.03
CA ASP A 144 7.39 -16.40 7.52
C ASP A 144 7.48 -15.79 6.12
N ALA A 145 8.61 -15.21 5.79
CA ALA A 145 8.87 -14.66 4.47
C ALA A 145 9.00 -15.78 3.43
N GLU A 146 8.51 -15.54 2.21
CA GLU A 146 8.49 -16.51 1.15
C GLU A 146 9.38 -16.04 -0.01
N LEU A 147 10.54 -16.68 -0.17
CA LEU A 147 11.43 -16.44 -1.31
C LEU A 147 11.00 -17.30 -2.50
N ARG A 148 10.89 -16.66 -3.65
CA ARG A 148 10.64 -17.31 -4.95
C ARG A 148 11.57 -16.72 -6.00
N TYR A 149 11.66 -17.39 -7.16
CA TYR A 149 12.38 -16.90 -8.31
C TYR A 149 11.42 -16.79 -9.49
N THR A 150 11.51 -15.67 -10.21
CA THR A 150 10.76 -15.51 -11.47
C THR A 150 11.30 -16.45 -12.54
N PRO A 151 10.57 -16.67 -13.66
CA PRO A 151 11.10 -17.42 -14.80
C PRO A 151 12.41 -16.86 -15.38
N SER A 152 12.63 -15.54 -15.27
CA SER A 152 13.89 -14.86 -15.64
C SER A 152 15.01 -15.05 -14.62
N GLY A 153 14.75 -15.69 -13.46
CA GLY A 153 15.73 -15.94 -12.41
C GLY A 153 15.88 -14.84 -11.39
N SER A 154 15.06 -13.79 -11.43
CA SER A 154 15.10 -12.72 -10.42
C SER A 154 14.49 -13.19 -9.10
N ALA A 155 15.20 -12.99 -7.98
CA ALA A 155 14.68 -13.30 -6.65
C ALA A 155 13.59 -12.30 -6.24
N VAL A 156 12.50 -12.80 -5.66
CA VAL A 156 11.44 -12.01 -5.02
C VAL A 156 11.06 -12.65 -3.70
N THR A 157 11.02 -11.85 -2.63
CA THR A 157 10.53 -12.29 -1.32
C THR A 157 9.26 -11.54 -0.97
N ARG A 158 8.22 -12.31 -0.59
CA ARG A 158 6.93 -11.81 -0.17
C ARG A 158 6.76 -12.02 1.33
N PHE A 159 6.31 -10.99 2.02
CA PHE A 159 5.90 -11.06 3.42
C PHE A 159 4.79 -10.05 3.72
N SER A 160 4.04 -10.27 4.79
CA SER A 160 2.96 -9.39 5.20
C SER A 160 3.27 -8.82 6.58
N VAL A 161 3.14 -7.49 6.70
CA VAL A 161 3.44 -6.74 7.92
C VAL A 161 2.15 -6.32 8.61
N ALA A 162 1.99 -6.69 9.88
CA ALA A 162 0.94 -6.18 10.75
C ALA A 162 1.42 -4.89 11.40
N VAL A 163 0.77 -3.79 11.09
CA VAL A 163 1.03 -2.47 11.66
C VAL A 163 -0.09 -2.08 12.60
N ASN A 164 0.22 -1.90 13.88
CA ASN A 164 -0.76 -1.54 14.89
C ASN A 164 -0.88 -0.02 15.02
N GLU A 165 -2.09 0.48 14.80
CA GLU A 165 -2.49 1.86 15.03
C GLU A 165 -3.29 1.96 16.33
N ARG A 166 -2.90 2.88 17.22
CA ARG A 166 -3.68 3.23 18.41
C ARG A 166 -4.28 4.62 18.23
N PHE A 167 -5.58 4.71 18.43
CA PHE A 167 -6.30 5.97 18.33
C PHE A 167 -7.35 6.07 19.42
N ARG A 168 -7.79 7.30 19.72
CA ARG A 168 -8.95 7.53 20.58
C ARG A 168 -10.21 7.69 19.74
N ASP A 169 -11.24 6.97 20.13
CA ASP A 169 -12.54 7.12 19.49
C ASP A 169 -13.25 8.41 19.94
N ARG A 170 -14.43 8.67 19.37
CA ARG A 170 -15.23 9.86 19.70
C ARG A 170 -15.67 9.93 21.17
N ASN A 171 -15.69 8.81 21.87
CA ASN A 171 -16.04 8.70 23.28
C ASN A 171 -14.83 8.84 24.19
N GLY A 172 -13.63 9.05 23.62
CA GLY A 172 -12.38 9.17 24.36
C GLY A 172 -11.76 7.83 24.76
N ALA A 173 -12.32 6.70 24.33
CA ALA A 173 -11.79 5.38 24.61
C ALA A 173 -10.61 5.06 23.69
N ASP A 174 -9.55 4.47 24.26
CA ASP A 174 -8.41 4.01 23.48
C ASP A 174 -8.80 2.77 22.68
N GLN A 175 -8.59 2.84 21.36
CA GLN A 175 -8.86 1.77 20.39
C GLN A 175 -7.58 1.34 19.71
N GLU A 176 -7.51 0.08 19.31
CA GLU A 176 -6.41 -0.46 18.51
C GLU A 176 -6.96 -1.06 17.23
N ARG A 177 -6.28 -0.75 16.11
CA ARG A 177 -6.55 -1.33 14.79
C ARG A 177 -5.28 -1.86 14.21
N THR A 178 -5.35 -3.02 13.56
CA THR A 178 -4.23 -3.60 12.83
C THR A 178 -4.46 -3.47 11.34
N HIS A 179 -3.49 -2.93 10.65
CA HIS A 179 -3.43 -2.89 9.19
C HIS A 179 -2.48 -3.99 8.71
N TYR A 180 -2.94 -4.77 7.75
CA TYR A 180 -2.14 -5.80 7.11
C TYR A 180 -1.68 -5.28 5.76
N VAL A 181 -0.36 -5.24 5.56
CA VAL A 181 0.25 -4.70 4.34
C VAL A 181 1.16 -5.76 3.76
N ASP A 182 0.86 -6.18 2.54
CA ASP A 182 1.73 -7.07 1.79
C ASP A 182 2.89 -6.29 1.20
N VAL A 183 4.08 -6.88 1.32
CA VAL A 183 5.35 -6.29 0.89
C VAL A 183 6.06 -7.29 -0.01
N ASN A 184 6.48 -6.81 -1.19
CA ASN A 184 7.41 -7.52 -2.05
C ASN A 184 8.75 -6.80 -2.05
N VAL A 185 9.83 -7.55 -2.04
CA VAL A 185 11.21 -7.06 -2.22
C VAL A 185 11.91 -7.90 -3.28
N TRP A 186 12.87 -7.34 -3.97
CA TRP A 186 13.48 -7.93 -5.15
C TRP A 186 14.99 -8.10 -5.02
N ARG A 187 15.56 -9.03 -5.79
CA ARG A 187 17.01 -9.24 -5.96
C ARG A 187 17.73 -9.48 -4.64
N ASP A 188 18.87 -8.83 -4.41
CA ASP A 188 19.69 -8.96 -3.20
C ASP A 188 18.89 -8.69 -1.91
N LEU A 189 17.96 -7.71 -1.96
CA LEU A 189 17.07 -7.43 -0.83
C LEU A 189 16.10 -8.58 -0.57
N ALA A 190 15.64 -9.27 -1.61
CA ALA A 190 14.80 -10.46 -1.47
C ALA A 190 15.54 -11.60 -0.80
N GLU A 191 16.78 -11.87 -1.20
CA GLU A 191 17.62 -12.90 -0.57
C GLU A 191 17.92 -12.56 0.88
N ALA A 192 18.23 -11.30 1.19
CA ALA A 192 18.44 -10.82 2.55
C ALA A 192 17.21 -10.98 3.46
N CYS A 193 16.00 -10.84 2.90
CA CYS A 193 14.74 -10.97 3.65
C CYS A 193 14.23 -12.41 3.75
N ALA A 194 14.85 -13.39 3.09
CA ALA A 194 14.34 -14.77 2.99
C ALA A 194 14.24 -15.49 4.34
N GLU A 195 15.08 -15.13 5.31
CA GLU A 195 15.11 -15.76 6.64
C GLU A 195 14.18 -15.11 7.67
N LEU A 196 13.44 -14.05 7.29
CA LEU A 196 12.49 -13.40 8.18
C LEU A 196 11.35 -14.34 8.57
N GLN A 197 11.07 -14.38 9.87
CA GLN A 197 10.06 -15.27 10.44
C GLN A 197 8.87 -14.50 10.99
N LYS A 198 7.75 -15.20 11.15
CA LYS A 198 6.57 -14.68 11.81
C LYS A 198 6.90 -14.01 13.16
N GLY A 199 6.44 -12.80 13.33
CA GLY A 199 6.64 -12.00 14.53
C GLY A 199 7.92 -11.17 14.53
N ASP A 200 8.79 -11.29 13.53
CA ASP A 200 9.96 -10.42 13.43
C ASP A 200 9.56 -8.98 13.18
N PRO A 201 10.13 -8.04 13.94
CA PRO A 201 9.87 -6.62 13.74
C PRO A 201 10.74 -6.08 12.61
N VAL A 202 10.11 -5.33 11.70
CA VAL A 202 10.79 -4.74 10.55
C VAL A 202 10.42 -3.27 10.38
N PHE A 203 11.35 -2.49 9.82
CA PHE A 203 11.08 -1.19 9.24
C PHE A 203 11.23 -1.31 7.73
N VAL A 204 10.19 -0.93 7.00
CA VAL A 204 10.14 -1.00 5.53
C VAL A 204 9.98 0.39 4.98
N ILE A 205 10.80 0.73 3.98
CA ILE A 205 10.61 1.87 3.09
C ILE A 205 10.36 1.31 1.69
N GLY A 206 9.39 1.87 0.98
CA GLY A 206 9.04 1.44 -0.37
C GLY A 206 8.02 2.35 -1.02
N ARG A 207 7.41 1.88 -2.08
CA ARG A 207 6.34 2.56 -2.80
C ARG A 207 5.07 1.73 -2.84
N LEU A 208 3.93 2.37 -2.93
CA LEU A 208 2.64 1.70 -3.12
C LEU A 208 2.48 1.36 -4.61
N VAL A 209 2.18 0.11 -4.91
CA VAL A 209 1.96 -0.36 -6.28
C VAL A 209 0.62 -1.08 -6.39
N ASN A 210 -0.01 -0.95 -7.55
CA ASN A 210 -1.23 -1.67 -7.91
C ASN A 210 -0.91 -2.64 -9.03
N ASP A 211 -1.16 -3.91 -8.77
CA ASP A 211 -1.07 -4.94 -9.79
C ASP A 211 -2.46 -5.33 -10.27
N SER A 212 -2.52 -5.76 -11.50
CA SER A 212 -3.72 -6.34 -12.07
C SER A 212 -3.34 -7.57 -12.89
N TRP A 213 -4.09 -8.63 -12.72
CA TRP A 213 -3.95 -9.85 -13.52
C TRP A 213 -5.33 -10.39 -13.89
N THR A 214 -5.36 -11.29 -14.84
CA THR A 214 -6.57 -12.01 -15.20
C THR A 214 -6.48 -13.41 -14.61
N ASP A 215 -7.45 -13.79 -13.78
CA ASP A 215 -7.50 -15.13 -13.20
C ASP A 215 -7.85 -16.20 -14.25
N GLN A 216 -7.80 -17.47 -13.87
CA GLN A 216 -8.11 -18.60 -14.76
C GLN A 216 -9.55 -18.58 -15.29
N GLU A 217 -10.45 -17.89 -14.62
CA GLU A 217 -11.85 -17.71 -15.01
C GLU A 217 -12.06 -16.50 -15.96
N GLY A 218 -10.99 -15.77 -16.31
CA GLY A 218 -11.04 -14.59 -17.16
C GLY A 218 -11.42 -13.30 -16.44
N ASN A 219 -11.52 -13.30 -15.10
CA ASN A 219 -11.84 -12.11 -14.33
C ASN A 219 -10.58 -11.27 -14.06
N LYS A 220 -10.67 -9.95 -14.23
CA LYS A 220 -9.61 -9.05 -13.80
C LYS A 220 -9.56 -8.96 -12.27
N ARG A 221 -8.42 -9.26 -11.71
CA ARG A 221 -8.09 -9.10 -10.29
C ARG A 221 -7.17 -7.91 -10.09
N TYR A 222 -7.27 -7.30 -8.94
CA TYR A 222 -6.45 -6.16 -8.56
C TYR A 222 -5.95 -6.37 -7.14
N THR A 223 -4.70 -6.04 -6.90
CA THR A 223 -4.14 -6.00 -5.56
C THR A 223 -3.32 -4.74 -5.39
N THR A 224 -3.26 -4.25 -4.16
CA THR A 224 -2.41 -3.12 -3.79
C THR A 224 -1.43 -3.62 -2.73
N ARG A 225 -0.14 -3.40 -2.96
CA ARG A 225 0.93 -3.82 -2.07
C ARG A 225 2.03 -2.77 -2.00
N VAL A 226 2.97 -2.96 -1.10
CA VAL A 226 4.19 -2.15 -1.02
C VAL A 226 5.33 -2.89 -1.72
N GLU A 227 5.97 -2.22 -2.66
CA GLU A 227 7.26 -2.65 -3.19
C GLU A 227 8.36 -2.01 -2.35
N GLY A 228 9.03 -2.84 -1.54
CA GLY A 228 10.05 -2.39 -0.61
C GLY A 228 11.38 -2.13 -1.32
N SER A 229 11.92 -0.93 -1.11
CA SER A 229 13.26 -0.55 -1.57
C SER A 229 14.32 -0.66 -0.46
N ARG A 230 13.87 -0.69 0.80
CA ARG A 230 14.73 -0.86 1.98
C ARG A 230 13.98 -1.59 3.09
N VAL A 231 14.63 -2.55 3.71
CA VAL A 231 14.13 -3.25 4.89
C VAL A 231 15.21 -3.27 5.95
N GLU A 232 14.87 -2.80 7.15
CA GLU A 232 15.75 -2.87 8.32
C GLU A 232 15.18 -3.89 9.31
N PHE A 233 16.02 -4.81 9.73
CA PHE A 233 15.67 -5.83 10.72
C PHE A 233 15.81 -5.23 12.11
N LEU A 234 14.70 -5.03 12.78
CA LEU A 234 14.68 -4.43 14.10
C LEU A 234 14.93 -5.54 15.15
N THR A 235 15.70 -5.20 16.19
CA THR A 235 15.90 -6.13 17.31
C THR A 235 14.68 -6.16 18.21
N ARG A 236 14.29 -7.34 18.67
CA ARG A 236 13.29 -7.44 19.76
C ARG A 236 13.90 -6.80 21.00
N GLY A 237 13.25 -5.77 21.55
CA GLY A 237 13.70 -5.08 22.76
C GLY A 237 13.81 -6.05 23.95
N PRO A 238 14.72 -5.80 24.90
CA PRO A 238 14.79 -6.58 26.14
C PRO A 238 13.48 -6.44 26.90
N GLY A 239 12.70 -7.51 26.99
CA GLY A 239 11.39 -7.57 27.65
C GLY A 239 10.29 -8.28 26.87
N MET A 240 10.48 -8.60 25.61
CA MET A 240 9.56 -9.43 24.80
C MET A 240 9.99 -10.88 24.64
N GLY A 241 11.00 -11.32 25.36
CA GLY A 241 11.39 -12.73 25.48
C GLY A 241 10.55 -13.44 26.52
N GLY A 242 9.24 -13.50 26.35
CA GLY A 242 8.41 -14.51 27.01
C GLY A 242 8.80 -15.85 26.42
N ALA A 243 9.47 -16.69 27.21
CA ALA A 243 9.67 -18.09 26.88
C ALA A 243 8.31 -18.67 26.48
N VAL A 244 8.15 -18.97 25.21
CA VAL A 244 7.06 -19.82 24.74
C VAL A 244 7.40 -21.21 25.23
N THR A 245 7.00 -21.53 26.44
CA THR A 245 6.80 -22.90 26.86
C THR A 245 5.86 -23.51 25.83
N ARG A 246 6.38 -24.43 25.04
CA ARG A 246 5.62 -25.31 24.14
C ARG A 246 4.64 -26.12 24.98
N SER A 247 3.46 -25.57 25.21
CA SER A 247 2.27 -26.36 25.47
C SER A 247 1.59 -26.53 24.12
N ALA A 248 1.63 -27.75 23.61
CA ALA A 248 0.92 -28.13 22.41
C ALA A 248 -0.57 -27.81 22.60
N PRO A 249 -1.19 -26.97 21.78
CA PRO A 249 -2.64 -26.93 21.71
C PRO A 249 -3.10 -28.13 20.90
N GLN A 250 -4.06 -28.86 21.46
CA GLN A 250 -4.84 -29.82 20.70
C GLN A 250 -5.44 -29.17 19.47
N PRO A 251 -5.54 -29.88 18.34
CA PRO A 251 -6.08 -29.35 17.12
C PRO A 251 -7.60 -29.18 17.26
N GLN A 252 -8.05 -27.96 17.49
CA GLN A 252 -9.39 -27.60 17.04
C GLN A 252 -9.30 -27.36 15.54
N SER A 253 -10.02 -28.18 14.81
CA SER A 253 -10.21 -28.15 13.37
C SER A 253 -10.85 -26.83 12.92
N ALA A 254 -10.02 -25.81 12.69
CA ALA A 254 -10.34 -24.77 11.76
C ALA A 254 -9.64 -25.14 10.45
N GLN A 255 -10.42 -25.52 9.46
CA GLN A 255 -9.93 -25.73 8.11
C GLN A 255 -9.13 -24.47 7.70
N PRO A 256 -7.90 -24.61 7.24
CA PRO A 256 -7.25 -23.51 6.56
C PRO A 256 -8.10 -23.25 5.31
N SER A 257 -8.67 -22.05 5.23
CA SER A 257 -9.12 -21.54 3.93
C SER A 257 -7.89 -21.61 3.03
N GLN A 258 -7.94 -22.49 2.05
CA GLN A 258 -7.04 -22.50 0.92
C GLN A 258 -7.09 -21.08 0.33
N LEU A 259 -6.10 -20.28 0.65
CA LEU A 259 -5.68 -19.23 -0.25
C LEU A 259 -5.15 -20.00 -1.45
N ASP A 260 -5.81 -19.83 -2.58
CA ASP A 260 -5.41 -20.45 -3.85
C ASP A 260 -3.94 -20.15 -4.09
N ILE A 261 -3.12 -21.23 -4.02
CA ILE A 261 -1.66 -21.19 -4.14
C ILE A 261 -1.25 -21.02 -5.62
N ASP A 262 -2.22 -20.84 -6.51
CA ASP A 262 -2.06 -20.65 -7.95
C ASP A 262 -2.20 -19.17 -8.39
N GLU A 263 -1.89 -18.20 -7.52
CA GLU A 263 -1.67 -16.85 -8.02
C GLU A 263 -0.38 -16.85 -8.86
N GLU A 264 -0.53 -17.08 -10.14
CA GLU A 264 0.52 -16.88 -11.13
C GLU A 264 1.10 -15.48 -10.97
N PHE A 265 2.43 -15.38 -10.99
CA PHE A 265 3.10 -14.08 -11.08
C PHE A 265 2.53 -13.32 -12.26
N PRO A 266 2.35 -11.98 -12.17
CA PRO A 266 2.01 -11.19 -13.33
C PRO A 266 3.00 -11.49 -14.47
N PRO A 267 2.54 -11.54 -15.73
CA PRO A 267 3.42 -11.79 -16.87
C PRO A 267 4.60 -10.82 -16.85
N GLU A 268 5.74 -11.26 -17.34
CA GLU A 268 7.01 -10.50 -17.31
C GLU A 268 6.91 -9.10 -17.94
N GLU A 269 5.94 -8.89 -18.85
CA GLU A 269 5.66 -7.60 -19.49
C GLU A 269 5.09 -6.55 -18.52
N ASP A 270 4.55 -6.98 -17.39
CA ASP A 270 3.96 -6.12 -16.35
C ASP A 270 4.86 -5.99 -15.10
N LEU A 271 6.05 -6.60 -15.10
CA LEU A 271 6.99 -6.46 -14.01
C LEU A 271 7.69 -5.10 -14.07
N PRO A 272 7.78 -4.37 -12.97
CA PRO A 272 8.51 -3.11 -12.92
C PRO A 272 10.02 -3.41 -12.87
N PHE A 273 10.63 -3.49 -14.04
CA PHE A 273 12.08 -3.59 -14.19
C PHE A 273 12.71 -2.22 -14.44
#